data_869cd4669f77f49325807a65349271ae
#
_entry.id   869cd4669f77f49325807a65349271ae
#
_cell.length_a   1.000
_cell.length_b   1.000
_cell.length_c   1.000
_cell.angle_alpha   90.00
_cell.angle_beta   90.00
_cell.angle_gamma   90.00
#
_symmetry.space_group_name_H-M   'P 1'
#
loop_
_entity.id
_entity.type
_entity.pdbx_description
1 polymer ?
#
loop_
_entity_poly.entity_id
_entity_poly.type
_entity_poly.pdbx_seq_one_letter_code
_entity_poly.pdbx_strand_id
1 'polypeptide(L)'
;PGHGTKDQAFRTAEDILQAHPNLAAIFGINDDSALGALAAVEKAGKVGRVTIIGFDAVPEARAAIQAGKIYADVIQQPKIIGQKTIEAMQTYFAGGAVAPTVLIPCALFGPKSAEASTK
;
A
#
# COMPACT_ATOMS: atom_id res chain seq x y z
N PRO A 1 -5.06 9.69 13.22
CA PRO A 1 -4.68 9.53 11.80
C PRO A 1 -3.16 9.40 11.64
N GLY A 2 -2.71 8.45 10.79
CA GLY A 2 -1.27 8.22 10.54
C GLY A 2 -0.63 9.23 9.58
N HIS A 3 -1.43 10.12 8.99
CA HIS A 3 -1.02 11.20 8.06
C HIS A 3 -0.07 10.77 6.93
N GLY A 4 -0.02 9.46 6.62
CA GLY A 4 0.83 8.91 5.57
C GLY A 4 2.33 8.90 5.88
N THR A 5 2.73 9.11 7.14
CA THR A 5 4.12 9.11 7.57
C THR A 5 4.43 7.95 8.52
N LYS A 6 5.64 7.42 8.46
CA LYS A 6 6.08 6.25 9.22
C LYS A 6 5.97 6.47 10.74
N ASP A 7 6.45 7.61 11.24
CA ASP A 7 6.45 7.92 12.68
C ASP A 7 5.05 8.08 13.27
N GLN A 8 4.16 8.77 12.55
CA GLN A 8 2.79 8.96 13.04
C GLN A 8 1.98 7.68 12.92
N ALA A 9 2.18 6.90 11.85
CA ALA A 9 1.56 5.61 11.71
C ALA A 9 1.99 4.63 12.80
N PHE A 10 3.27 4.65 13.20
CA PHE A 10 3.76 3.87 14.34
C PHE A 10 2.98 4.20 15.63
N ARG A 11 2.90 5.47 16.01
CA ARG A 11 2.18 5.90 17.23
C ARG A 11 0.70 5.54 17.17
N THR A 12 0.06 5.81 16.03
CA THR A 12 -1.37 5.49 15.84
C THR A 12 -1.60 3.98 15.93
N ALA A 13 -0.71 3.17 15.37
CA ALA A 13 -0.82 1.71 15.43
C ALA A 13 -0.59 1.19 16.86
N GLU A 14 0.32 1.79 17.65
CA GLU A 14 0.47 1.44 19.07
C GLU A 14 -0.84 1.68 19.85
N ASP A 15 -1.46 2.86 19.68
CA ASP A 15 -2.74 3.19 20.32
C ASP A 15 -3.85 2.20 19.91
N ILE A 16 -3.95 1.89 18.62
CA ILE A 16 -4.94 0.93 18.09
C ILE A 16 -4.71 -0.47 18.66
N LEU A 17 -3.46 -0.94 18.71
CA LEU A 17 -3.12 -2.26 19.25
C LEU A 17 -3.41 -2.39 20.73
N GLN A 18 -3.31 -1.30 21.50
CA GLN A 18 -3.68 -1.25 22.92
C GLN A 18 -5.21 -1.25 23.09
N ALA A 19 -5.91 -0.44 22.31
CA ALA A 19 -7.37 -0.34 22.35
C ALA A 19 -8.07 -1.62 21.84
N HIS A 20 -7.44 -2.35 20.91
CA HIS A 20 -7.99 -3.52 20.25
C HIS A 20 -7.02 -4.73 20.35
N PRO A 21 -6.97 -5.44 21.47
CA PRO A 21 -6.03 -6.55 21.70
C PRO A 21 -6.15 -7.68 20.66
N ASN A 22 -7.34 -7.86 20.10
CA ASN A 22 -7.69 -8.89 19.11
C ASN A 22 -7.69 -8.38 17.67
N LEU A 23 -7.02 -7.26 17.38
CA LEU A 23 -6.93 -6.73 16.02
C LEU A 23 -6.36 -7.78 15.07
N ALA A 24 -7.05 -8.04 13.97
CA ALA A 24 -6.67 -9.07 13.00
C ALA A 24 -5.83 -8.50 11.84
N ALA A 25 -6.09 -7.26 11.41
CA ALA A 25 -5.40 -6.68 10.26
C ALA A 25 -5.29 -5.16 10.35
N ILE A 26 -4.28 -4.62 9.64
CA ILE A 26 -4.06 -3.18 9.42
C ILE A 26 -3.85 -2.97 7.92
N PHE A 27 -4.53 -1.99 7.33
CA PHE A 27 -4.24 -1.49 6.00
C PHE A 27 -3.55 -0.14 6.11
N GLY A 28 -2.32 -0.06 5.61
CA GLY A 28 -1.59 1.19 5.42
C GLY A 28 -2.01 1.86 4.12
N ILE A 29 -2.41 3.14 4.17
CA ILE A 29 -2.78 3.93 2.98
C ILE A 29 -1.62 4.07 1.99
N ASN A 30 -0.40 3.94 2.49
CA ASN A 30 0.86 3.86 1.74
C ASN A 30 1.86 3.01 2.53
N ASP A 31 3.02 2.73 1.95
CA ASP A 31 4.04 1.89 2.57
C ASP A 31 4.67 2.50 3.81
N ASP A 32 4.83 3.82 3.87
CA ASP A 32 5.29 4.48 5.10
C ASP A 32 4.35 4.19 6.27
N SER A 33 3.04 4.23 6.03
CA SER A 33 2.05 3.87 7.05
C SER A 33 2.10 2.38 7.40
N ALA A 34 2.26 1.50 6.41
CA ALA A 34 2.37 0.06 6.63
C ALA A 34 3.64 -0.31 7.39
N LEU A 35 4.78 0.30 7.06
CA LEU A 35 6.05 0.10 7.74
C LEU A 35 6.05 0.67 9.18
N GLY A 36 5.38 1.81 9.39
CA GLY A 36 5.14 2.34 10.73
C GLY A 36 4.28 1.40 11.58
N ALA A 37 3.19 0.89 11.00
CA ALA A 37 2.35 -0.11 11.66
C ALA A 37 3.11 -1.42 11.95
N LEU A 38 3.97 -1.86 11.01
CA LEU A 38 4.83 -3.02 11.23
C LEU A 38 5.73 -2.85 12.44
N ALA A 39 6.39 -1.71 12.58
CA ALA A 39 7.25 -1.43 13.73
C ALA A 39 6.47 -1.49 15.07
N ALA A 40 5.22 -1.01 15.10
CA ALA A 40 4.35 -1.13 16.28
C ALA A 40 3.95 -2.59 16.57
N VAL A 41 3.61 -3.35 15.52
CA VAL A 41 3.27 -4.78 15.63
C VAL A 41 4.47 -5.60 16.10
N GLU A 42 5.69 -5.30 15.62
CA GLU A 42 6.94 -5.92 16.09
C GLU A 42 7.19 -5.64 17.56
N LYS A 43 7.09 -4.37 17.97
CA LYS A 43 7.24 -3.95 19.37
C LYS A 43 6.23 -4.64 20.30
N ALA A 44 5.00 -4.84 19.82
CA ALA A 44 3.95 -5.54 20.55
C ALA A 44 4.08 -7.07 20.54
N GLY A 45 5.06 -7.65 19.84
CA GLY A 45 5.24 -9.09 19.70
C GLY A 45 4.11 -9.79 18.95
N LYS A 46 3.43 -9.08 18.03
CA LYS A 46 2.22 -9.57 17.32
C LYS A 46 2.48 -9.88 15.84
N VAL A 47 3.73 -9.96 15.40
CA VAL A 47 4.07 -10.40 14.03
C VAL A 47 3.48 -11.78 13.77
N GLY A 48 2.84 -11.96 12.62
CA GLY A 48 2.12 -13.19 12.26
C GLY A 48 0.73 -13.35 12.89
N ARG A 49 0.35 -12.46 13.84
CA ARG A 49 -1.01 -12.41 14.40
C ARG A 49 -1.83 -11.26 13.79
N VAL A 50 -1.18 -10.15 13.46
CA VAL A 50 -1.80 -9.00 12.80
C VAL A 50 -1.32 -8.97 11.36
N THR A 51 -2.24 -9.13 10.43
CA THR A 51 -1.96 -9.04 8.99
C THR A 51 -1.79 -7.58 8.60
N ILE A 52 -0.71 -7.25 7.90
CA ILE A 52 -0.47 -5.89 7.39
C ILE A 52 -0.51 -5.91 5.87
N ILE A 53 -1.22 -4.95 5.28
CA ILE A 53 -1.28 -4.72 3.84
C ILE A 53 -0.86 -3.27 3.61
N GLY A 54 0.03 -3.06 2.63
CA GLY A 54 0.54 -1.75 2.23
C GLY A 54 0.02 -1.31 0.87
N PHE A 55 0.60 -0.20 0.39
CA PHE A 55 0.28 0.40 -0.89
C PHE A 55 1.50 1.15 -1.42
N ASP A 56 1.89 0.91 -2.67
CA ASP A 56 2.98 1.42 -3.50
C ASP A 56 4.08 0.38 -3.78
N ALA A 57 4.33 -0.56 -2.88
CA ALA A 57 5.36 -1.60 -2.97
C ALA A 57 6.79 -1.02 -3.15
N VAL A 58 7.14 -0.04 -2.30
CA VAL A 58 8.52 0.49 -2.24
C VAL A 58 9.53 -0.60 -1.84
N PRO A 59 10.82 -0.45 -2.13
CA PRO A 59 11.81 -1.51 -1.86
C PRO A 59 11.81 -2.02 -0.42
N GLU A 60 11.64 -1.16 0.58
CA GLU A 60 11.59 -1.55 2.00
C GLU A 60 10.35 -2.42 2.31
N ALA A 61 9.17 -2.05 1.80
CA ALA A 61 7.96 -2.82 1.97
C ALA A 61 8.05 -4.19 1.27
N ARG A 62 8.61 -4.24 0.04
CA ARG A 62 8.86 -5.51 -0.66
C ARG A 62 9.77 -6.44 0.14
N ALA A 63 10.84 -5.90 0.76
CA ALA A 63 11.71 -6.68 1.63
C ALA A 63 10.96 -7.23 2.85
N ALA A 64 10.08 -6.43 3.47
CA ALA A 64 9.24 -6.86 4.57
C ALA A 64 8.22 -7.95 4.15
N ILE A 65 7.66 -7.87 2.94
CA ILE A 65 6.78 -8.90 2.38
C ILE A 65 7.54 -10.20 2.14
N GLN A 66 8.73 -10.13 1.54
CA GLN A 66 9.58 -11.30 1.31
C GLN A 66 10.01 -11.96 2.63
N ALA A 67 10.17 -11.19 3.69
CA ALA A 67 10.44 -11.65 5.04
C ALA A 67 9.18 -12.18 5.79
N GLY A 68 7.99 -12.13 5.17
CA GLY A 68 6.73 -12.56 5.77
C GLY A 68 6.20 -11.65 6.89
N LYS A 69 6.70 -10.42 6.99
CA LYS A 69 6.31 -9.45 8.02
C LYS A 69 5.13 -8.57 7.59
N ILE A 70 5.02 -8.25 6.31
CA ILE A 70 3.87 -7.66 5.64
C ILE A 70 3.29 -8.72 4.71
N TYR A 71 1.98 -8.79 4.59
CA TYR A 71 1.32 -9.82 3.79
C TYR A 71 1.39 -9.54 2.29
N ALA A 72 1.00 -8.35 1.89
CA ALA A 72 0.95 -7.95 0.48
C ALA A 72 0.89 -6.43 0.34
N ASP A 73 1.17 -5.96 -0.87
CA ASP A 73 1.02 -4.58 -1.29
C ASP A 73 0.21 -4.44 -2.57
N VAL A 74 -0.47 -3.31 -2.68
CA VAL A 74 -1.07 -2.85 -3.93
C VAL A 74 -0.05 -2.00 -4.68
N ILE A 75 0.26 -2.35 -5.92
CA ILE A 75 1.19 -1.60 -6.77
C ILE A 75 0.43 -0.67 -7.69
N GLN A 76 0.70 0.61 -7.60
CA GLN A 76 0.32 1.57 -8.64
C GLN A 76 1.20 1.39 -9.87
N GLN A 77 0.74 1.92 -11.01
CA GLN A 77 1.49 1.89 -12.27
C GLN A 77 1.90 3.32 -12.70
N PRO A 78 2.87 3.95 -12.01
CA PRO A 78 3.20 5.37 -12.23
C PRO A 78 3.65 5.67 -13.66
N LYS A 79 4.31 4.71 -14.33
CA LYS A 79 4.68 4.84 -15.73
C LYS A 79 3.47 4.95 -16.64
N ILE A 80 2.45 4.11 -16.43
CA ILE A 80 1.21 4.14 -17.23
C ILE A 80 0.40 5.39 -16.89
N ILE A 81 0.34 5.79 -15.60
CA ILE A 81 -0.32 7.02 -15.17
C ILE A 81 0.30 8.22 -15.90
N GLY A 82 1.63 8.35 -15.88
CA GLY A 82 2.34 9.43 -16.58
C GLY A 82 2.10 9.42 -18.08
N GLN A 83 2.16 8.26 -18.73
CA GLN A 83 1.88 8.13 -20.16
C GLN A 83 0.45 8.57 -20.49
N LYS A 84 -0.55 8.09 -19.77
CA LYS A 84 -1.96 8.46 -19.98
C LYS A 84 -2.22 9.93 -19.71
N THR A 85 -1.52 10.53 -18.77
CA THR A 85 -1.59 11.97 -18.50
C THR A 85 -1.07 12.76 -19.71
N ILE A 86 0.07 12.41 -20.28
CA ILE A 86 0.63 13.07 -21.46
C ILE A 86 -0.29 12.91 -22.67
N GLU A 87 -0.82 11.71 -22.91
CA GLU A 87 -1.80 11.46 -24.00
C GLU A 87 -3.05 12.36 -23.84
N ALA A 88 -3.58 12.48 -22.62
CA ALA A 88 -4.72 13.34 -22.34
C ALA A 88 -4.40 14.82 -22.58
N MET A 89 -3.22 15.29 -22.16
CA MET A 89 -2.77 16.67 -22.42
C MET A 89 -2.63 16.95 -23.93
N GLN A 90 -2.03 16.05 -24.69
CA GLN A 90 -1.90 16.18 -26.14
C GLN A 90 -3.28 16.28 -26.82
N THR A 91 -4.23 15.43 -26.42
CA THR A 91 -5.60 15.48 -26.93
C THR A 91 -6.27 16.81 -26.60
N TYR A 92 -6.14 17.28 -25.36
CA TYR A 92 -6.72 18.57 -24.92
C TYR A 92 -6.17 19.75 -25.71
N PHE A 93 -4.85 19.85 -25.86
CA PHE A 93 -4.22 20.95 -26.61
C PHE A 93 -4.46 20.89 -28.11
N ALA A 94 -4.79 19.70 -28.64
CA ALA A 94 -5.25 19.58 -30.05
C ALA A 94 -6.74 19.90 -30.23
N GLY A 95 -7.44 20.36 -29.18
CA GLY A 95 -8.88 20.68 -29.22
C GLY A 95 -9.80 19.46 -29.15
N GLY A 96 -9.27 18.28 -28.83
CA GLY A 96 -10.03 17.05 -28.66
C GLY A 96 -10.70 16.95 -27.28
N ALA A 97 -11.69 16.07 -27.18
CA ALA A 97 -12.35 15.77 -25.93
C ALA A 97 -11.52 14.78 -25.07
N VAL A 98 -11.31 15.10 -23.79
CA VAL A 98 -10.64 14.22 -22.84
C VAL A 98 -11.68 13.60 -21.92
N ALA A 99 -11.58 12.29 -21.70
CA ALA A 99 -12.45 11.59 -20.75
C ALA A 99 -12.27 12.15 -19.33
N PRO A 100 -13.37 12.37 -18.56
CA PRO A 100 -13.28 12.91 -17.20
C PRO A 100 -12.58 11.98 -16.22
N THR A 101 -12.52 10.68 -16.55
CA THR A 101 -11.88 9.65 -15.73
C THR A 101 -11.21 8.62 -16.62
N VAL A 102 -9.94 8.31 -16.32
CA VAL A 102 -9.18 7.22 -16.94
C VAL A 102 -8.74 6.27 -15.83
N LEU A 103 -9.32 5.08 -15.82
CA LEU A 103 -8.97 4.05 -14.83
C LEU A 103 -7.69 3.33 -15.24
N ILE A 104 -6.74 3.26 -14.32
CA ILE A 104 -5.49 2.52 -14.48
C ILE A 104 -5.50 1.38 -13.46
N PRO A 105 -5.42 0.11 -13.91
CA PRO A 105 -5.47 -1.03 -13.00
C PRO A 105 -4.24 -1.05 -12.09
N CYS A 106 -4.45 -1.39 -10.82
CA CYS A 106 -3.37 -1.71 -9.89
C CYS A 106 -2.95 -3.17 -10.05
N ALA A 107 -1.73 -3.49 -9.61
CA ALA A 107 -1.23 -4.84 -9.47
C ALA A 107 -1.11 -5.21 -7.98
N LEU A 108 -0.82 -6.47 -7.69
CA LEU A 108 -0.51 -6.94 -6.34
C LEU A 108 0.92 -7.44 -6.28
N PHE A 109 1.60 -7.13 -5.17
CA PHE A 109 2.85 -7.73 -4.77
C PHE A 109 2.63 -8.47 -3.44
N GLY A 110 2.78 -9.78 -3.45
CA GLY A 110 2.49 -10.61 -2.28
C GLY A 110 3.23 -11.93 -2.33
N PRO A 111 2.98 -12.83 -1.38
CA PRO A 111 3.52 -14.18 -1.43
C PRO A 111 3.05 -14.86 -2.73
N LYS A 112 3.89 -15.73 -3.31
CA LYS A 112 3.65 -16.41 -4.60
C LYS A 112 2.27 -17.07 -4.74
N SER A 113 1.61 -17.38 -3.64
CA SER A 113 0.23 -17.90 -3.60
C SER A 113 -0.85 -16.84 -3.91
N ALA A 114 -0.55 -15.55 -3.74
CA ALA A 114 -1.47 -14.47 -4.07
C ALA A 114 -1.38 -14.06 -5.55
N GLU A 115 -0.24 -14.26 -6.21
CA GLU A 115 -0.05 -13.99 -7.65
C GLU A 115 -0.84 -14.94 -8.55
N ALA A 116 -1.22 -16.12 -8.05
CA ALA A 116 -1.97 -17.12 -8.80
C ALA A 116 -3.49 -16.84 -8.89
N SER A 117 -4.01 -15.87 -8.16
CA SER A 117 -5.46 -15.56 -8.09
C SER A 117 -5.92 -14.48 -9.07
N THR A 118 -5.02 -13.93 -9.89
CA THR A 118 -5.34 -12.89 -10.89
C THR A 118 -5.34 -13.50 -12.31
N LYS A 119 -6.23 -14.45 -12.56
CA LYS A 119 -6.58 -14.91 -13.92
C LYS A 119 -8.01 -14.54 -14.23
#